data_fafdd8f2233ed570f0be53514e0a92a1
#
_entry.id   fafdd8f2233ed570f0be53514e0a92a1
#
_cell.length_a   1.000
_cell.length_b   1.000
_cell.length_c   1.000
_cell.angle_alpha   90.00
_cell.angle_beta   90.00
_cell.angle_gamma   90.00
#
_symmetry.space_group_name_H-M   'P 1'
#
loop_
_entity.id
_entity.type
_entity.pdbx_description
1 polymer ?
#
loop_
_entity_poly.entity_id
_entity_poly.type
_entity_poly.pdbx_seq_one_letter_code
_entity_poly.pdbx_strand_id
1 'polypeptide(L)'
;MTQDVKEHAPQAKESGGLLRHLSGRGGHEADAKSARSKLDLADIQGFILRGYRMPMVRHFLLKVDHPKEARNLLGRFVSGDESDAPQITTAEDWHVGFEPGPGDNPADVPRHKPDYCLNLGITWFGMLALEIKDRVPSLSFKSFGAFTAGAAERAKLVGDTGASGPENWVGGFGKGSDHVLVTLHAISPEGMASYSDRLSALFAHGGGFHEIWRTDGMAWTETVDGKSTFCSKVPFGYTDGISMTTIRGGPERYHSDHQQPCEPWLFALREDAENYNLPEPRELTLNGSFAVFKMIKTDVVGFENFLQSNKGKIDPELLAAKICGRWRNGVPLALSPETDSPPGGIPFEQMNNYEYVNADGSGDPKGLRCPVGAHMRRINPRGQPVTGQGHPGGSNNTHRLIRRGMPYGPNYDPKQPYDGIERGLLGYFITPASKINMSSC
;
A
#
# COMPACT_ATOMS: atom_id res chain seq x y z
N MET A 1 25.94 20.05 72.28
CA MET A 1 24.51 20.22 71.97
C MET A 1 24.37 20.17 70.48
N THR A 2 24.17 19.00 69.94
CA THR A 2 23.98 18.68 68.50
C THR A 2 22.56 18.30 68.34
N GLN A 3 21.80 19.06 67.50
CA GLN A 3 20.44 18.73 67.11
C GLN A 3 20.48 18.03 65.76
N ASP A 4 19.96 16.82 65.75
CA ASP A 4 19.67 16.01 64.57
C ASP A 4 18.50 16.62 63.76
N VAL A 5 18.77 16.92 62.49
CA VAL A 5 17.74 17.26 61.52
C VAL A 5 17.49 15.99 60.68
N LYS A 6 16.33 15.35 60.88
CA LYS A 6 15.84 14.27 60.02
C LYS A 6 15.26 14.89 58.77
N GLU A 7 15.88 14.68 57.63
CA GLU A 7 15.30 14.91 56.29
C GLU A 7 14.21 13.86 55.99
N HIS A 8 13.01 14.34 55.72
CA HIS A 8 11.93 13.53 55.19
C HIS A 8 12.04 13.54 53.63
N ALA A 9 12.38 12.39 53.06
CA ALA A 9 12.23 12.13 51.62
C ALA A 9 10.74 11.95 51.28
N PRO A 10 10.25 12.55 50.17
CA PRO A 10 8.88 12.32 49.74
C PRO A 10 8.74 10.95 49.09
N GLN A 11 7.77 10.17 49.57
CA GLN A 11 7.40 8.90 48.98
C GLN A 11 6.89 9.09 47.55
N ALA A 12 7.53 8.40 46.61
CA ALA A 12 7.06 8.27 45.22
C ALA A 12 5.74 7.51 45.21
N LYS A 13 4.68 8.17 44.80
CA LYS A 13 3.41 7.51 44.49
C LYS A 13 3.61 6.61 43.28
N GLU A 14 3.30 5.33 43.45
CA GLU A 14 3.30 4.29 42.43
C GLU A 14 2.38 4.68 41.27
N SER A 15 2.98 4.93 40.10
CA SER A 15 2.31 4.97 38.83
C SER A 15 2.17 3.55 38.27
N GLY A 16 1.48 2.71 39.02
CA GLY A 16 1.26 1.29 38.73
C GLY A 16 -0.05 0.97 38.04
N GLY A 17 -0.62 1.88 37.24
CA GLY A 17 -1.95 1.71 36.64
C GLY A 17 -1.99 1.30 35.17
N LEU A 18 -0.92 1.47 34.42
CA LEU A 18 -0.98 1.32 32.94
C LEU A 18 -0.37 0.04 32.37
N LEU A 19 0.40 -0.70 33.18
CA LEU A 19 1.08 -1.95 32.73
C LEU A 19 0.33 -3.23 33.12
N ARG A 20 -0.71 -3.17 33.95
CA ARG A 20 -1.52 -4.35 34.33
C ARG A 20 -2.59 -4.74 33.31
N HIS A 21 -2.84 -3.95 32.27
CA HIS A 21 -3.81 -4.29 31.24
C HIS A 21 -3.23 -5.07 30.05
N LEU A 22 -1.94 -5.37 30.04
CA LEU A 22 -1.30 -6.09 28.94
C LEU A 22 -0.89 -7.54 29.25
N SER A 23 -1.13 -8.02 30.48
CA SER A 23 -0.83 -9.41 30.83
C SER A 23 -2.00 -10.03 31.62
N GLY A 24 -2.78 -10.87 30.95
CA GLY A 24 -3.58 -11.91 31.59
C GLY A 24 -5.07 -11.67 31.77
N ARG A 25 -5.81 -11.67 30.68
CA ARG A 25 -7.17 -12.24 30.60
C ARG A 25 -7.34 -12.83 29.19
N GLY A 26 -6.66 -13.92 28.92
CA GLY A 26 -6.75 -14.63 27.66
C GLY A 26 -7.86 -15.69 27.71
N GLY A 27 -8.87 -15.54 26.92
CA GLY A 27 -9.85 -16.56 26.63
C GLY A 27 -11.19 -15.96 26.22
N HIS A 28 -11.89 -15.35 27.14
CA HIS A 28 -13.25 -14.84 26.86
C HIS A 28 -13.30 -13.44 26.23
N GLU A 29 -12.28 -12.60 26.42
CA GLU A 29 -12.18 -11.29 25.73
C GLU A 29 -11.70 -11.42 24.28
N ALA A 30 -10.91 -12.44 23.96
CA ALA A 30 -10.48 -12.69 22.58
C ALA A 30 -11.66 -13.12 21.69
N ASP A 31 -12.59 -13.92 22.21
CA ASP A 31 -13.79 -14.34 21.49
C ASP A 31 -14.81 -13.20 21.32
N ALA A 32 -14.95 -12.34 22.31
CA ALA A 32 -15.81 -11.16 22.22
C ALA A 32 -15.23 -10.07 21.30
N LYS A 33 -13.90 -9.90 21.24
CA LYS A 33 -13.22 -9.04 20.26
C LYS A 33 -13.26 -9.63 18.85
N SER A 34 -13.19 -10.94 18.70
CA SER A 34 -13.34 -11.64 17.41
C SER A 34 -14.72 -11.41 16.80
N ALA A 35 -15.76 -11.36 17.61
CA ALA A 35 -17.12 -11.08 17.15
C ALA A 35 -17.33 -9.62 16.70
N ARG A 36 -16.53 -8.66 17.20
CA ARG A 36 -16.60 -7.23 16.84
C ARG A 36 -15.84 -6.85 15.57
N SER A 37 -14.99 -7.70 15.05
CA SER A 37 -14.06 -7.36 13.95
C SER A 37 -14.44 -7.97 12.60
N LYS A 38 -15.68 -8.42 12.42
CA LYS A 38 -16.11 -8.92 11.11
C LYS A 38 -16.13 -7.77 10.11
N LEU A 39 -15.24 -7.84 9.11
CA LEU A 39 -15.22 -6.89 8.00
C LEU A 39 -16.46 -7.10 7.14
N ASP A 40 -17.10 -6.02 6.73
CA ASP A 40 -18.10 -6.06 5.68
C ASP A 40 -17.36 -6.01 4.33
N LEU A 41 -17.03 -7.20 3.81
CA LEU A 41 -16.25 -7.34 2.60
C LEU A 41 -17.02 -6.87 1.35
N ALA A 42 -18.34 -6.85 1.40
CA ALA A 42 -19.18 -6.36 0.32
C ALA A 42 -19.17 -4.83 0.21
N ASP A 43 -18.91 -4.14 1.33
CA ASP A 43 -18.87 -2.66 1.37
C ASP A 43 -17.43 -2.09 1.35
N ILE A 44 -16.40 -2.94 1.23
CA ILE A 44 -15.01 -2.51 1.13
C ILE A 44 -14.51 -2.74 -0.30
N GLN A 45 -13.91 -1.70 -0.93
CA GLN A 45 -13.28 -1.88 -2.23
C GLN A 45 -12.15 -2.91 -2.17
N GLY A 46 -12.17 -3.86 -3.10
CA GLY A 46 -11.33 -5.05 -3.05
C GLY A 46 -9.84 -4.76 -2.94
N PHE A 47 -9.33 -3.78 -3.68
CA PHE A 47 -7.89 -3.49 -3.70
C PHE A 47 -7.33 -2.97 -2.35
N ILE A 48 -8.20 -2.55 -1.42
CA ILE A 48 -7.79 -2.20 -0.05
C ILE A 48 -7.28 -3.45 0.67
N LEU A 49 -8.03 -4.55 0.59
CA LEU A 49 -7.75 -5.77 1.34
C LEU A 49 -7.08 -6.87 0.50
N ARG A 50 -7.14 -6.78 -0.83
CA ARG A 50 -6.74 -7.83 -1.76
C ARG A 50 -5.75 -7.33 -2.81
N GLY A 51 -4.69 -8.08 -3.07
CA GLY A 51 -3.83 -7.87 -4.23
C GLY A 51 -4.35 -8.65 -5.42
N TYR A 52 -4.82 -7.99 -6.46
CA TYR A 52 -5.48 -8.67 -7.58
C TYR A 52 -4.55 -9.57 -8.40
N ARG A 53 -3.23 -9.30 -8.40
CA ARG A 53 -2.25 -10.07 -9.18
C ARG A 53 -2.66 -10.24 -10.65
N MET A 54 -3.28 -9.19 -11.20
CA MET A 54 -3.60 -9.08 -12.63
C MET A 54 -2.43 -8.41 -13.34
N PRO A 55 -2.11 -8.83 -14.57
CA PRO A 55 -0.92 -8.36 -15.28
C PRO A 55 -1.03 -6.94 -15.81
N MET A 56 -2.24 -6.38 -15.88
CA MET A 56 -2.50 -5.09 -16.52
C MET A 56 -3.31 -4.18 -15.62
N VAL A 57 -2.99 -2.90 -15.64
CA VAL A 57 -3.76 -1.83 -15.00
C VAL A 57 -3.85 -0.62 -15.91
N ARG A 58 -4.99 0.04 -15.91
CA ARG A 58 -5.22 1.36 -16.53
C ARG A 58 -5.82 2.30 -15.51
N HIS A 59 -5.21 3.47 -15.39
CA HIS A 59 -5.72 4.54 -14.55
C HIS A 59 -6.29 5.64 -15.42
N PHE A 60 -7.51 6.10 -15.07
CA PHE A 60 -8.17 7.25 -15.68
C PHE A 60 -8.28 8.35 -14.66
N LEU A 61 -7.81 9.54 -14.96
CA LEU A 61 -8.00 10.71 -14.14
C LEU A 61 -9.14 11.55 -14.71
N LEU A 62 -10.17 11.75 -13.91
CA LEU A 62 -11.40 12.37 -14.33
C LEU A 62 -11.62 13.69 -13.61
N LYS A 63 -12.09 14.68 -14.35
CA LYS A 63 -12.66 15.94 -13.87
C LYS A 63 -14.19 15.84 -13.89
N VAL A 64 -14.84 16.33 -12.86
CA VAL A 64 -16.30 16.46 -12.81
C VAL A 64 -16.68 17.75 -13.56
N ASP A 65 -17.50 17.62 -14.59
CA ASP A 65 -18.07 18.73 -15.35
C ASP A 65 -19.56 18.92 -15.01
N HIS A 66 -20.30 17.82 -14.78
CA HIS A 66 -21.72 17.83 -14.42
C HIS A 66 -21.95 17.01 -13.16
N PRO A 67 -22.05 17.65 -11.96
CA PRO A 67 -22.04 16.96 -10.68
C PRO A 67 -23.17 15.93 -10.50
N LYS A 68 -24.37 16.21 -10.98
CA LYS A 68 -25.53 15.32 -10.84
C LYS A 68 -25.35 14.03 -11.65
N GLU A 69 -24.94 14.17 -12.91
CA GLU A 69 -24.68 13.07 -13.82
C GLU A 69 -23.50 12.23 -13.33
N ALA A 70 -22.45 12.88 -12.82
CA ALA A 70 -21.29 12.21 -12.23
C ALA A 70 -21.70 11.36 -11.00
N ARG A 71 -22.51 11.90 -10.10
CA ARG A 71 -23.03 11.10 -8.95
C ARG A 71 -23.88 9.93 -9.42
N ASN A 72 -24.72 10.12 -10.45
CA ASN A 72 -25.53 9.03 -11.00
C ASN A 72 -24.65 7.91 -11.58
N LEU A 73 -23.60 8.25 -12.33
CA LEU A 73 -22.69 7.24 -12.88
C LEU A 73 -21.92 6.51 -11.78
N LEU A 74 -21.43 7.24 -10.75
CA LEU A 74 -20.78 6.60 -9.59
C LEU A 74 -21.74 5.65 -8.85
N GLY A 75 -23.02 6.02 -8.73
CA GLY A 75 -24.07 5.14 -8.18
C GLY A 75 -24.24 3.86 -8.99
N ARG A 76 -24.22 3.94 -10.33
CA ARG A 76 -24.30 2.76 -11.22
C ARG A 76 -23.10 1.83 -11.04
N PHE A 77 -21.90 2.36 -10.87
CA PHE A 77 -20.72 1.53 -10.58
C PHE A 77 -20.83 0.77 -9.26
N VAL A 78 -21.61 1.28 -8.30
CA VAL A 78 -21.85 0.61 -7.00
C VAL A 78 -22.99 -0.38 -7.07
N SER A 79 -24.14 0.03 -7.65
CA SER A 79 -25.36 -0.81 -7.68
C SER A 79 -25.28 -1.99 -8.64
N GLY A 80 -24.34 -1.94 -9.61
CA GLY A 80 -24.24 -2.97 -10.63
C GLY A 80 -25.46 -2.97 -11.55
N ASP A 81 -25.85 -1.80 -12.05
CA ASP A 81 -26.89 -1.71 -13.09
C ASP A 81 -26.39 -2.46 -14.33
N GLU A 82 -26.97 -3.67 -14.50
CA GLU A 82 -26.37 -4.79 -15.20
C GLU A 82 -26.14 -4.60 -16.70
N SER A 83 -26.71 -3.57 -17.28
CA SER A 83 -26.69 -3.49 -18.73
C SER A 83 -25.43 -2.84 -19.30
N ASP A 84 -24.80 -1.86 -18.62
CA ASP A 84 -23.74 -1.06 -19.25
C ASP A 84 -22.54 -0.67 -18.36
N ALA A 85 -22.68 -0.51 -17.06
CA ALA A 85 -21.62 -0.02 -16.19
C ALA A 85 -20.82 -1.15 -15.51
N PRO A 86 -19.50 -1.23 -15.71
CA PRO A 86 -18.67 -2.15 -14.94
C PRO A 86 -18.82 -1.87 -13.44
N GLN A 87 -19.00 -2.92 -12.64
CA GLN A 87 -19.20 -2.79 -11.20
C GLN A 87 -17.88 -2.62 -10.46
N ILE A 88 -17.89 -1.80 -9.40
CA ILE A 88 -16.77 -1.72 -8.46
C ILE A 88 -16.55 -3.08 -7.82
N THR A 89 -15.29 -3.54 -7.85
CA THR A 89 -14.90 -4.79 -7.24
C THR A 89 -14.78 -4.63 -5.74
N THR A 90 -15.53 -5.44 -5.00
CA THR A 90 -15.48 -5.51 -3.55
C THR A 90 -14.39 -6.45 -3.04
N ALA A 91 -14.21 -6.50 -1.71
CA ALA A 91 -13.24 -7.39 -1.09
C ALA A 91 -13.77 -8.81 -0.85
N GLU A 92 -15.00 -9.10 -1.27
CA GLU A 92 -15.58 -10.44 -1.16
C GLU A 92 -14.74 -11.52 -1.84
N ASP A 93 -14.90 -12.75 -1.39
CA ASP A 93 -14.17 -13.87 -1.96
C ASP A 93 -14.62 -14.19 -3.39
N TRP A 94 -13.65 -14.46 -4.26
CA TRP A 94 -13.89 -14.86 -5.64
C TRP A 94 -14.15 -16.36 -5.80
N HIS A 95 -14.38 -17.06 -4.70
CA HIS A 95 -14.74 -18.47 -4.69
C HIS A 95 -16.20 -18.63 -5.01
N VAL A 96 -16.54 -18.66 -6.29
CA VAL A 96 -17.89 -19.03 -6.73
C VAL A 96 -17.88 -20.54 -6.94
N GLY A 97 -18.57 -21.29 -6.08
CA GLY A 97 -18.92 -22.68 -6.30
C GLY A 97 -17.89 -23.74 -5.88
N PHE A 98 -16.89 -23.39 -5.07
CA PHE A 98 -15.97 -24.38 -4.49
C PHE A 98 -15.84 -24.20 -2.98
N GLU A 99 -16.30 -25.18 -2.22
CA GLU A 99 -15.96 -25.32 -0.80
C GLU A 99 -14.76 -26.25 -0.66
N PRO A 100 -13.63 -25.83 -0.04
CA PRO A 100 -12.51 -26.71 0.19
C PRO A 100 -12.93 -27.90 1.07
N GLY A 101 -12.65 -29.12 0.60
CA GLY A 101 -12.85 -30.31 1.38
C GLY A 101 -11.88 -30.42 2.55
N PRO A 102 -12.13 -31.32 3.53
CA PRO A 102 -11.20 -31.60 4.60
C PRO A 102 -9.89 -32.15 4.03
N GLY A 103 -8.81 -31.36 4.12
CA GLY A 103 -7.49 -31.73 3.62
C GLY A 103 -7.03 -30.97 2.37
N ASP A 104 -7.88 -30.19 1.74
CA ASP A 104 -7.47 -29.32 0.64
C ASP A 104 -6.62 -28.16 1.17
N ASN A 105 -5.47 -27.94 0.52
CA ASN A 105 -4.67 -26.75 0.79
C ASN A 105 -5.40 -25.54 0.18
N PRO A 106 -5.77 -24.52 0.97
CA PRO A 106 -6.43 -23.31 0.45
C PRO A 106 -5.64 -22.59 -0.65
N ALA A 107 -4.34 -22.85 -0.78
CA ALA A 107 -3.50 -22.32 -1.85
C ALA A 107 -3.73 -23.02 -3.20
N ASP A 108 -4.22 -24.25 -3.18
CA ASP A 108 -4.44 -25.08 -4.38
C ASP A 108 -5.86 -24.98 -4.93
N VAL A 109 -6.76 -24.31 -4.19
CA VAL A 109 -8.13 -24.07 -4.63
C VAL A 109 -8.12 -23.12 -5.84
N PRO A 110 -8.67 -23.54 -7.00
CA PRO A 110 -8.76 -22.69 -8.17
C PRO A 110 -9.56 -21.41 -7.85
N ARG A 111 -8.89 -20.28 -7.75
CA ARG A 111 -9.56 -19.00 -7.61
C ARG A 111 -10.05 -18.55 -8.97
N HIS A 112 -11.33 -18.41 -9.13
CA HIS A 112 -11.89 -17.82 -10.34
C HIS A 112 -11.64 -16.30 -10.27
N LYS A 113 -10.55 -15.83 -10.90
CA LYS A 113 -10.32 -14.40 -11.05
C LYS A 113 -11.35 -13.82 -12.02
N PRO A 114 -11.99 -12.71 -11.68
CA PRO A 114 -12.83 -11.99 -12.62
C PRO A 114 -11.98 -11.46 -13.80
N ASP A 115 -12.60 -11.22 -14.93
CA ASP A 115 -11.91 -10.70 -16.13
C ASP A 115 -11.36 -9.30 -15.90
N TYR A 116 -11.99 -8.54 -15.04
CA TYR A 116 -11.57 -7.20 -14.63
C TYR A 116 -11.78 -6.97 -13.13
N CYS A 117 -11.10 -5.98 -12.60
CA CYS A 117 -11.40 -5.37 -11.31
C CYS A 117 -11.40 -3.85 -11.46
N LEU A 118 -12.45 -3.21 -10.94
CA LEU A 118 -12.65 -1.77 -11.00
C LEU A 118 -12.64 -1.19 -9.58
N ASN A 119 -11.86 -0.13 -9.39
CA ASN A 119 -11.82 0.62 -8.15
C ASN A 119 -11.73 2.11 -8.44
N LEU A 120 -12.10 2.93 -7.48
CA LEU A 120 -12.00 4.38 -7.60
C LEU A 120 -11.55 5.05 -6.30
N GLY A 121 -10.90 6.19 -6.47
CA GLY A 121 -10.56 7.12 -5.41
C GLY A 121 -11.08 8.52 -5.75
N ILE A 122 -11.55 9.24 -4.74
CA ILE A 122 -12.06 10.60 -4.90
C ILE A 122 -11.16 11.53 -4.11
N THR A 123 -10.67 12.60 -4.72
CA THR A 123 -9.89 13.62 -4.04
C THR A 123 -10.78 14.57 -3.24
N TRP A 124 -10.20 15.40 -2.38
CA TRP A 124 -10.93 16.44 -1.70
C TRP A 124 -11.62 17.39 -2.71
N PHE A 125 -10.90 17.81 -3.75
CA PHE A 125 -11.47 18.66 -4.81
C PHE A 125 -12.58 17.94 -5.58
N GLY A 126 -12.46 16.62 -5.75
CA GLY A 126 -13.51 15.80 -6.33
C GLY A 126 -14.77 15.77 -5.47
N MET A 127 -14.64 15.67 -4.15
CA MET A 127 -15.79 15.76 -3.23
C MET A 127 -16.49 17.10 -3.34
N LEU A 128 -15.73 18.19 -3.43
CA LEU A 128 -16.29 19.54 -3.65
C LEU A 128 -16.99 19.66 -5.01
N ALA A 129 -16.36 19.15 -6.07
CA ALA A 129 -16.91 19.19 -7.42
C ALA A 129 -18.14 18.30 -7.59
N LEU A 130 -18.25 17.20 -6.85
CA LEU A 130 -19.44 16.36 -6.77
C LEU A 130 -20.56 16.96 -5.90
N GLU A 131 -20.38 18.15 -5.34
CA GLU A 131 -21.36 18.84 -4.48
C GLU A 131 -21.83 18.03 -3.26
N ILE A 132 -20.92 17.19 -2.72
CA ILE A 132 -21.19 16.42 -1.49
C ILE A 132 -20.66 17.11 -0.24
N LYS A 133 -20.10 18.31 -0.38
CA LYS A 133 -19.48 19.09 0.69
C LYS A 133 -20.41 19.34 1.88
N ASP A 134 -21.69 19.55 1.64
CA ASP A 134 -22.69 19.81 2.68
C ASP A 134 -22.98 18.56 3.53
N ARG A 135 -22.58 17.40 3.04
CA ARG A 135 -22.64 16.11 3.74
C ARG A 135 -21.32 15.71 4.38
N VAL A 136 -20.27 16.54 4.25
CA VAL A 136 -18.92 16.27 4.76
C VAL A 136 -18.37 17.38 5.65
N PRO A 137 -19.21 18.10 6.47
CA PRO A 137 -18.72 19.25 7.25
C PRO A 137 -17.72 18.87 8.32
N SER A 138 -17.70 17.61 8.73
CA SER A 138 -16.85 17.09 9.80
C SER A 138 -15.61 16.33 9.34
N LEU A 139 -15.34 16.21 8.04
CA LEU A 139 -13.97 15.93 7.56
C LEU A 139 -13.10 17.12 7.99
N SER A 140 -13.16 17.39 9.31
CA SER A 140 -12.55 18.56 9.91
C SER A 140 -11.08 18.56 9.57
N PHE A 141 -10.62 19.65 9.07
CA PHE A 141 -9.24 19.96 8.72
C PHE A 141 -8.20 19.47 9.76
N LYS A 142 -8.59 19.32 11.00
CA LYS A 142 -7.69 18.87 12.08
C LYS A 142 -7.35 17.37 12.01
N SER A 143 -8.30 16.52 11.66
CA SER A 143 -8.06 15.05 11.59
C SER A 143 -7.61 14.60 10.21
N PHE A 144 -8.03 15.28 9.14
CA PHE A 144 -7.77 14.91 7.75
C PHE A 144 -7.10 16.03 6.93
N GLY A 145 -6.38 16.92 7.60
CA GLY A 145 -5.74 18.08 6.97
C GLY A 145 -4.81 17.74 5.81
N ALA A 146 -4.20 16.56 5.82
CA ALA A 146 -3.39 16.09 4.71
C ALA A 146 -4.23 15.78 3.47
N PHE A 147 -5.40 15.20 3.63
CA PHE A 147 -6.32 14.89 2.54
C PHE A 147 -6.93 16.17 1.95
N THR A 148 -7.39 17.08 2.81
CA THR A 148 -8.01 18.35 2.37
C THR A 148 -7.01 19.32 1.73
N ALA A 149 -5.76 19.34 2.19
CA ALA A 149 -4.68 20.12 1.58
C ALA A 149 -4.28 19.57 0.21
N GLY A 150 -4.32 18.24 0.05
CA GLY A 150 -3.89 17.57 -1.16
C GLY A 150 -2.36 17.44 -1.29
N ALA A 151 -1.92 16.67 -2.27
CA ALA A 151 -0.52 16.32 -2.44
C ALA A 151 0.36 17.53 -2.84
N ALA A 152 -0.13 18.42 -3.70
CA ALA A 152 0.63 19.56 -4.20
C ALA A 152 0.99 20.55 -3.09
N GLU A 153 0.02 20.90 -2.22
CA GLU A 153 0.25 21.81 -1.09
C GLU A 153 1.27 21.21 -0.10
N ARG A 154 1.30 19.91 0.02
CA ARG A 154 2.19 19.17 0.92
C ARG A 154 3.52 18.77 0.31
N ALA A 155 3.74 19.01 -0.97
CA ALA A 155 4.92 18.55 -1.71
C ALA A 155 6.24 18.90 -1.02
N LYS A 156 6.39 20.15 -0.60
CA LYS A 156 7.57 20.61 0.14
C LYS A 156 7.81 19.85 1.44
N LEU A 157 6.73 19.55 2.17
CA LEU A 157 6.79 18.84 3.45
C LEU A 157 7.28 17.41 3.29
N VAL A 158 6.92 16.75 2.18
CA VAL A 158 7.31 15.36 1.90
C VAL A 158 8.56 15.25 1.01
N GLY A 159 9.17 16.39 0.65
CA GLY A 159 10.41 16.43 -0.13
C GLY A 159 10.21 16.34 -1.65
N ASP A 160 8.98 16.45 -2.14
CA ASP A 160 8.69 16.51 -3.58
C ASP A 160 9.02 17.93 -4.10
N THR A 161 10.30 18.20 -4.37
CA THR A 161 10.86 19.48 -4.80
C THR A 161 11.78 19.33 -6.00
N GLY A 162 12.12 20.41 -6.68
CA GLY A 162 12.97 20.38 -7.86
C GLY A 162 12.36 19.53 -8.97
N ALA A 163 13.07 18.55 -9.49
CA ALA A 163 12.57 17.67 -10.55
C ALA A 163 11.31 16.87 -10.16
N SER A 164 11.06 16.67 -8.86
CA SER A 164 9.88 16.01 -8.33
C SER A 164 8.79 16.99 -7.86
N GLY A 165 8.98 18.30 -8.07
CA GLY A 165 8.01 19.33 -7.68
C GLY A 165 6.69 19.25 -8.45
N PRO A 166 5.59 19.78 -7.88
CA PRO A 166 4.26 19.74 -8.49
C PRO A 166 4.19 20.35 -9.90
N GLU A 167 5.06 21.30 -10.20
CA GLU A 167 5.20 21.93 -11.51
C GLU A 167 5.59 20.94 -12.62
N ASN A 168 6.24 19.83 -12.24
CA ASN A 168 6.70 18.77 -13.14
C ASN A 168 5.76 17.55 -13.17
N TRP A 169 4.66 17.57 -12.39
CA TRP A 169 3.74 16.43 -12.37
C TRP A 169 2.94 16.36 -13.67
N VAL A 170 2.79 15.14 -14.18
CA VAL A 170 2.07 14.86 -15.42
C VAL A 170 0.56 14.77 -15.21
N GLY A 171 -0.22 14.76 -16.28
CA GLY A 171 -1.62 14.37 -16.28
C GLY A 171 -2.58 15.31 -15.53
N GLY A 172 -2.11 16.47 -15.05
CA GLY A 172 -2.98 17.41 -14.33
C GLY A 172 -3.10 17.13 -12.83
N PHE A 173 -2.33 16.20 -12.29
CA PHE A 173 -2.26 15.96 -10.84
C PHE A 173 -1.85 17.21 -10.06
N GLY A 174 -2.51 17.44 -8.92
CA GLY A 174 -2.23 18.57 -8.04
C GLY A 174 -2.69 19.93 -8.55
N LYS A 175 -3.45 19.99 -9.65
CA LYS A 175 -3.98 21.24 -10.23
C LYS A 175 -5.41 21.55 -9.81
N GLY A 176 -5.99 20.74 -8.92
CA GLY A 176 -7.37 20.92 -8.42
C GLY A 176 -8.47 20.49 -9.39
N SER A 177 -8.11 19.94 -10.55
CA SER A 177 -9.04 19.30 -11.51
C SER A 177 -8.95 17.77 -11.49
N ASP A 178 -8.08 17.23 -10.69
CA ASP A 178 -7.86 15.83 -10.41
C ASP A 178 -8.92 15.30 -9.41
N HIS A 179 -10.16 15.09 -9.90
CA HIS A 179 -11.31 14.86 -9.04
C HIS A 179 -11.51 13.39 -8.68
N VAL A 180 -11.45 12.49 -9.67
CA VAL A 180 -11.68 11.05 -9.50
C VAL A 180 -10.62 10.26 -10.24
N LEU A 181 -9.99 9.31 -9.56
CA LEU A 181 -9.09 8.34 -10.16
C LEU A 181 -9.81 7.00 -10.26
N VAL A 182 -10.08 6.56 -11.49
CA VAL A 182 -10.64 5.23 -11.75
C VAL A 182 -9.50 4.29 -12.12
N THR A 183 -9.47 3.12 -11.50
CA THR A 183 -8.43 2.10 -11.68
C THR A 183 -9.06 0.82 -12.19
N LEU A 184 -8.75 0.45 -13.42
CA LEU A 184 -9.18 -0.78 -14.09
C LEU A 184 -8.00 -1.75 -14.14
N HIS A 185 -8.18 -2.95 -13.58
CA HIS A 185 -7.26 -4.08 -13.77
C HIS A 185 -7.90 -5.08 -14.73
N ALA A 186 -7.10 -5.76 -15.55
CA ALA A 186 -7.58 -6.81 -16.45
C ALA A 186 -6.56 -7.95 -16.56
N ILE A 187 -7.07 -9.13 -16.91
CA ILE A 187 -6.24 -10.33 -17.09
C ILE A 187 -5.70 -10.47 -18.50
N SER A 188 -6.32 -9.79 -19.49
CA SER A 188 -5.93 -9.87 -20.90
C SER A 188 -5.98 -8.51 -21.59
N PRO A 189 -5.24 -8.33 -22.70
CA PRO A 189 -5.28 -7.11 -23.51
C PRO A 189 -6.69 -6.83 -24.07
N GLU A 190 -7.40 -7.86 -24.50
CA GLU A 190 -8.75 -7.77 -25.06
C GLU A 190 -9.75 -7.28 -23.99
N GLY A 191 -9.65 -7.84 -22.76
CA GLY A 191 -10.44 -7.40 -21.61
C GLY A 191 -10.12 -5.95 -21.26
N MET A 192 -8.83 -5.58 -21.21
CA MET A 192 -8.41 -4.21 -20.96
C MET A 192 -9.01 -3.24 -21.98
N ALA A 193 -8.94 -3.56 -23.27
CA ALA A 193 -9.51 -2.72 -24.32
C ALA A 193 -11.03 -2.60 -24.17
N SER A 194 -11.74 -3.73 -24.08
CA SER A 194 -13.20 -3.76 -24.02
C SER A 194 -13.77 -2.96 -22.84
N TYR A 195 -13.27 -3.21 -21.61
CA TYR A 195 -13.74 -2.48 -20.43
C TYR A 195 -13.31 -1.02 -20.42
N SER A 196 -12.14 -0.71 -20.98
CA SER A 196 -11.65 0.66 -21.13
C SER A 196 -12.55 1.48 -22.08
N ASP A 197 -12.93 0.91 -23.23
CA ASP A 197 -13.81 1.57 -24.20
C ASP A 197 -15.19 1.82 -23.60
N ARG A 198 -15.74 0.85 -22.86
CA ARG A 198 -17.01 1.02 -22.15
C ARG A 198 -16.95 2.15 -21.12
N LEU A 199 -15.89 2.19 -20.30
CA LEU A 199 -15.70 3.26 -19.31
C LEU A 199 -15.57 4.63 -19.98
N SER A 200 -14.77 4.74 -21.05
CA SER A 200 -14.60 5.98 -21.78
C SER A 200 -15.91 6.48 -22.41
N ALA A 201 -16.71 5.57 -22.96
CA ALA A 201 -18.04 5.90 -23.49
C ALA A 201 -18.98 6.42 -22.38
N LEU A 202 -18.97 5.76 -21.20
CA LEU A 202 -19.78 6.17 -20.05
C LEU A 202 -19.34 7.55 -19.51
N PHE A 203 -18.06 7.85 -19.51
CA PHE A 203 -17.56 9.17 -19.09
C PHE A 203 -18.02 10.27 -20.06
N ALA A 204 -17.87 10.04 -21.37
CA ALA A 204 -18.15 11.02 -22.42
C ALA A 204 -19.66 11.23 -22.68
N HIS A 205 -20.48 10.19 -22.55
CA HIS A 205 -21.89 10.22 -22.95
C HIS A 205 -22.83 10.25 -21.73
N GLY A 206 -23.00 11.44 -21.14
CA GLY A 206 -23.92 11.66 -20.04
C GLY A 206 -23.42 11.22 -18.67
N GLY A 207 -22.15 10.83 -18.53
CA GLY A 207 -21.55 10.44 -17.26
C GLY A 207 -21.11 11.60 -16.39
N GLY A 208 -21.15 12.82 -16.90
CA GLY A 208 -20.81 14.03 -16.14
C GLY A 208 -19.32 14.21 -15.86
N PHE A 209 -18.46 13.43 -16.51
CA PHE A 209 -17.01 13.48 -16.38
C PHE A 209 -16.32 13.88 -17.68
N HIS A 210 -15.16 14.50 -17.51
CA HIS A 210 -14.17 14.69 -18.57
C HIS A 210 -12.90 13.94 -18.19
N GLU A 211 -12.43 13.05 -19.06
CA GLU A 211 -11.15 12.37 -18.88
C GLU A 211 -10.02 13.33 -19.21
N ILE A 212 -9.18 13.67 -18.21
CA ILE A 212 -8.07 14.61 -18.38
C ILE A 212 -6.73 13.89 -18.58
N TRP A 213 -6.65 12.61 -18.19
CA TRP A 213 -5.44 11.83 -18.36
C TRP A 213 -5.70 10.34 -18.18
N ARG A 214 -4.89 9.51 -18.83
CA ARG A 214 -4.79 8.07 -18.56
C ARG A 214 -3.36 7.57 -18.65
N THR A 215 -3.11 6.46 -17.99
CA THR A 215 -1.83 5.73 -18.09
C THR A 215 -2.01 4.26 -17.86
N ASP A 216 -1.11 3.48 -18.45
CA ASP A 216 -1.11 2.03 -18.36
C ASP A 216 0.10 1.54 -17.57
N GLY A 217 -0.14 0.52 -16.75
CA GLY A 217 0.88 -0.30 -16.16
C GLY A 217 0.72 -1.75 -16.59
N MET A 218 1.83 -2.45 -16.74
CA MET A 218 1.84 -3.85 -17.11
C MET A 218 2.96 -4.58 -16.39
N ALA A 219 2.65 -5.75 -15.84
CA ALA A 219 3.67 -6.62 -15.29
C ALA A 219 4.71 -6.96 -16.36
N TRP A 220 5.98 -6.92 -15.98
CA TRP A 220 7.04 -7.34 -16.87
C TRP A 220 6.96 -8.83 -17.17
N THR A 221 7.60 -9.26 -18.24
CA THR A 221 7.66 -10.67 -18.63
C THR A 221 9.08 -11.20 -18.55
N GLU A 222 9.20 -12.49 -18.30
CA GLU A 222 10.46 -13.23 -18.41
C GLU A 222 10.19 -14.54 -19.18
N THR A 223 11.24 -15.10 -19.76
CA THR A 223 11.14 -16.37 -20.48
C THR A 223 11.41 -17.50 -19.50
N VAL A 224 10.41 -18.34 -19.26
CA VAL A 224 10.50 -19.56 -18.46
C VAL A 224 10.14 -20.73 -19.37
N ASP A 225 11.06 -21.71 -19.51
CA ASP A 225 10.87 -22.88 -20.38
C ASP A 225 10.44 -22.53 -21.82
N GLY A 226 11.04 -21.46 -22.38
CA GLY A 226 10.75 -20.98 -23.74
C GLY A 226 9.43 -20.23 -23.90
N LYS A 227 8.67 -20.00 -22.81
CA LYS A 227 7.41 -19.25 -22.82
C LYS A 227 7.57 -17.91 -22.12
N SER A 228 6.97 -16.85 -22.69
CA SER A 228 6.87 -15.56 -22.02
C SER A 228 5.84 -15.66 -20.88
N THR A 229 6.29 -15.34 -19.67
CA THR A 229 5.48 -15.41 -18.45
C THR A 229 5.59 -14.09 -17.71
N PHE A 230 4.47 -13.60 -17.16
CA PHE A 230 4.50 -12.40 -16.33
C PHE A 230 5.31 -12.65 -15.05
N CYS A 231 6.14 -11.66 -14.69
CA CYS A 231 6.97 -11.72 -13.51
C CYS A 231 6.71 -10.53 -12.58
N SER A 232 7.17 -10.64 -11.33
CA SER A 232 7.00 -9.60 -10.31
C SER A 232 8.18 -8.62 -10.27
N LYS A 233 8.92 -8.47 -11.37
CA LYS A 233 10.06 -7.53 -11.41
C LYS A 233 9.59 -6.09 -11.61
N VAL A 234 10.35 -5.17 -11.03
CA VAL A 234 10.17 -3.71 -11.15
C VAL A 234 11.38 -3.08 -11.85
N PRO A 235 11.32 -1.82 -12.32
CA PRO A 235 12.30 -1.23 -13.24
C PRO A 235 13.77 -1.36 -12.87
N PHE A 236 14.13 -1.38 -11.59
CA PHE A 236 15.51 -1.62 -11.16
C PHE A 236 15.87 -3.12 -11.07
N GLY A 237 15.01 -4.01 -11.57
CA GLY A 237 15.25 -5.45 -11.62
C GLY A 237 14.91 -6.22 -10.34
N TYR A 238 14.46 -5.56 -9.30
CA TYR A 238 14.09 -6.25 -8.05
C TYR A 238 12.76 -6.99 -8.18
N THR A 239 12.69 -8.16 -7.55
CA THR A 239 11.42 -8.87 -7.35
C THR A 239 10.61 -8.17 -6.27
N ASP A 240 9.40 -7.72 -6.61
CA ASP A 240 8.44 -7.12 -5.67
C ASP A 240 7.33 -8.10 -5.29
N GLY A 241 6.41 -7.69 -4.42
CA GLY A 241 5.29 -8.50 -3.97
C GLY A 241 5.62 -9.56 -2.90
N ILE A 242 6.86 -9.63 -2.42
CA ILE A 242 7.30 -10.58 -1.39
C ILE A 242 6.78 -10.19 0.00
N SER A 243 6.87 -8.89 0.34
CA SER A 243 6.47 -8.38 1.65
C SER A 243 5.11 -7.68 1.57
N MET A 244 4.06 -8.46 1.75
CA MET A 244 2.68 -7.99 1.76
C MET A 244 2.14 -7.95 3.19
N THR A 245 1.20 -7.06 3.47
CA THR A 245 0.61 -6.90 4.80
C THR A 245 -0.64 -7.75 4.92
N THR A 246 -0.65 -8.69 5.85
CA THR A 246 -1.84 -9.46 6.22
C THR A 246 -2.73 -8.62 7.13
N ILE A 247 -4.02 -8.56 6.83
CA ILE A 247 -5.03 -7.86 7.63
C ILE A 247 -5.91 -8.89 8.33
N ARG A 248 -6.11 -8.73 9.63
CA ARG A 248 -6.97 -9.63 10.41
C ARG A 248 -8.41 -9.63 9.87
N GLY A 249 -8.94 -10.80 9.58
CA GLY A 249 -10.28 -10.95 9.00
C GLY A 249 -10.38 -10.58 7.52
N GLY A 250 -9.26 -10.17 6.88
CA GLY A 250 -9.23 -9.93 5.44
C GLY A 250 -9.21 -11.22 4.63
N PRO A 251 -9.56 -11.15 3.34
CA PRO A 251 -9.72 -12.33 2.47
C PRO A 251 -8.40 -13.00 2.09
N GLU A 252 -7.27 -12.34 2.30
CA GLU A 252 -5.96 -12.89 1.92
C GLU A 252 -5.05 -13.05 3.13
N ARG A 253 -4.46 -14.24 3.22
CA ARG A 253 -3.32 -14.50 4.09
C ARG A 253 -2.07 -14.60 3.21
N TYR A 254 -1.06 -13.81 3.56
CA TYR A 254 0.22 -13.88 2.87
C TYR A 254 1.15 -14.80 3.66
N HIS A 255 1.39 -16.00 3.15
CA HIS A 255 2.21 -17.02 3.81
C HIS A 255 3.63 -16.55 4.12
N SER A 256 4.16 -15.63 3.35
CA SER A 256 5.45 -14.99 3.61
C SER A 256 5.42 -13.88 4.67
N ASP A 257 4.23 -13.50 5.19
CA ASP A 257 4.12 -12.48 6.23
C ASP A 257 4.18 -13.11 7.62
N HIS A 258 5.37 -13.15 8.20
CA HIS A 258 5.60 -13.66 9.55
C HIS A 258 5.30 -12.65 10.66
N GLN A 259 5.01 -11.40 10.30
CA GLN A 259 4.59 -10.41 11.26
C GLN A 259 3.13 -10.65 11.68
N GLN A 260 2.77 -10.19 12.87
CA GLN A 260 1.38 -10.24 13.32
C GLN A 260 0.45 -9.54 12.31
N PRO A 261 -0.70 -10.13 12.00
CA PRO A 261 -1.68 -9.47 11.16
C PRO A 261 -2.04 -8.08 11.70
N CYS A 262 -2.14 -7.11 10.81
CA CYS A 262 -2.55 -5.78 11.17
C CYS A 262 -4.06 -5.73 11.47
N GLU A 263 -4.44 -4.87 12.40
CA GLU A 263 -5.85 -4.65 12.71
C GLU A 263 -6.56 -3.94 11.54
N PRO A 264 -7.79 -4.33 11.20
CA PRO A 264 -8.54 -3.78 10.06
C PRO A 264 -8.71 -2.27 10.10
N TRP A 265 -8.94 -1.71 11.30
CA TRP A 265 -9.13 -0.27 11.50
C TRP A 265 -7.89 0.57 11.13
N LEU A 266 -6.74 -0.05 10.94
CA LEU A 266 -5.56 0.63 10.39
C LEU A 266 -5.73 0.96 8.91
N PHE A 267 -6.56 0.26 8.17
CA PHE A 267 -6.67 0.38 6.72
C PHE A 267 -8.07 0.71 6.23
N ALA A 268 -9.10 0.50 7.05
CA ALA A 268 -10.47 0.87 6.77
C ALA A 268 -11.05 1.66 7.96
N LEU A 269 -11.79 2.71 7.66
CA LEU A 269 -12.49 3.50 8.68
C LEU A 269 -13.63 2.67 9.26
N ARG A 270 -13.66 2.49 10.58
CA ARG A 270 -14.58 1.58 11.26
C ARG A 270 -15.15 2.19 12.53
N GLU A 271 -16.37 1.79 12.87
CA GLU A 271 -17.05 2.23 14.10
C GLU A 271 -16.45 1.63 15.39
N ASP A 272 -15.85 0.44 15.28
CA ASP A 272 -15.30 -0.32 16.41
C ASP A 272 -13.87 0.06 16.82
N ALA A 273 -13.30 1.05 16.17
CA ALA A 273 -12.00 1.58 16.57
C ALA A 273 -12.14 2.46 17.82
N GLU A 274 -11.62 2.01 18.94
CA GLU A 274 -11.77 2.62 20.28
C GLU A 274 -11.39 4.11 20.38
N ASN A 275 -10.76 4.69 19.36
CA ASN A 275 -10.30 6.08 19.35
C ASN A 275 -10.65 6.82 18.06
N TYR A 276 -11.58 6.31 17.28
CA TYR A 276 -11.97 6.88 16.01
C TYR A 276 -13.40 7.40 16.04
N ASN A 277 -13.52 8.71 16.14
CA ASN A 277 -14.74 9.36 15.72
C ASN A 277 -14.74 9.35 14.18
N LEU A 278 -15.53 8.45 13.59
CA LEU A 278 -15.81 8.53 12.17
C LEU A 278 -16.35 9.92 11.84
N PRO A 279 -15.82 10.59 10.82
CA PRO A 279 -16.39 11.84 10.35
C PRO A 279 -17.83 11.62 9.89
N GLU A 280 -18.69 12.55 10.19
CA GLU A 280 -20.04 12.57 9.64
C GLU A 280 -20.05 13.11 8.19
N PRO A 281 -20.89 12.61 7.30
CA PRO A 281 -21.80 11.47 7.54
C PRO A 281 -21.06 10.13 7.47
N ARG A 282 -21.41 9.22 8.36
CA ARG A 282 -20.75 7.90 8.48
C ARG A 282 -20.82 7.09 7.20
N GLU A 283 -21.91 7.19 6.48
CA GLU A 283 -22.14 6.46 5.22
C GLU A 283 -21.09 6.79 4.15
N LEU A 284 -20.47 7.98 4.20
CA LEU A 284 -19.43 8.37 3.26
C LEU A 284 -18.05 7.85 3.65
N THR A 285 -17.82 7.63 4.93
CA THR A 285 -16.49 7.34 5.49
C THR A 285 -16.32 5.91 5.98
N LEU A 286 -17.41 5.27 6.41
CA LEU A 286 -17.39 3.88 6.89
C LEU A 286 -16.84 2.96 5.79
N ASN A 287 -15.96 2.02 6.18
CA ASN A 287 -15.29 1.08 5.30
C ASN A 287 -14.41 1.71 4.19
N GLY A 288 -14.34 3.04 4.13
CA GLY A 288 -13.42 3.77 3.27
C GLY A 288 -11.98 3.71 3.76
N SER A 289 -11.05 4.14 2.92
CA SER A 289 -9.63 4.26 3.24
C SER A 289 -9.03 5.49 2.58
N PHE A 290 -7.86 5.90 3.08
CA PHE A 290 -7.08 6.92 2.41
C PHE A 290 -5.99 6.28 1.56
N ALA A 291 -5.72 6.89 0.41
CA ALA A 291 -4.68 6.43 -0.49
C ALA A 291 -3.91 7.61 -1.11
N VAL A 292 -2.66 7.34 -1.47
CA VAL A 292 -1.85 8.23 -2.29
C VAL A 292 -1.52 7.50 -3.58
N PHE A 293 -1.78 8.14 -4.70
CA PHE A 293 -1.31 7.70 -6.00
C PHE A 293 -0.06 8.49 -6.38
N LYS A 294 0.99 7.78 -6.79
CA LYS A 294 2.22 8.37 -7.31
C LYS A 294 2.66 7.68 -8.59
N MET A 295 2.93 8.45 -9.62
CA MET A 295 3.68 7.99 -10.78
C MET A 295 5.15 8.33 -10.58
N ILE A 296 6.00 7.30 -10.49
CA ILE A 296 7.41 7.43 -10.13
C ILE A 296 8.26 7.03 -11.34
N LYS A 297 8.87 8.02 -12.00
CA LYS A 297 9.86 7.77 -13.05
C LYS A 297 11.12 7.17 -12.44
N THR A 298 11.70 6.17 -13.11
CA THR A 298 12.93 5.51 -12.67
C THR A 298 14.05 5.72 -13.69
N ASP A 299 15.16 6.24 -13.23
CA ASP A 299 16.39 6.33 -14.04
C ASP A 299 17.15 5.00 -13.97
N VAL A 300 16.71 4.04 -14.80
CA VAL A 300 17.31 2.70 -14.84
C VAL A 300 18.76 2.72 -15.30
N VAL A 301 19.09 3.59 -16.24
CA VAL A 301 20.47 3.74 -16.76
C VAL A 301 21.37 4.36 -15.71
N GLY A 302 20.94 5.45 -15.10
CA GLY A 302 21.69 6.11 -14.03
C GLY A 302 21.94 5.18 -12.86
N PHE A 303 20.95 4.34 -12.49
CA PHE A 303 21.12 3.35 -11.45
C PHE A 303 22.20 2.31 -11.80
N GLU A 304 22.15 1.70 -12.98
CA GLU A 304 23.16 0.73 -13.40
C GLU A 304 24.56 1.37 -13.52
N ASN A 305 24.66 2.57 -14.08
CA ASN A 305 25.92 3.31 -14.16
C ASN A 305 26.48 3.59 -12.75
N PHE A 306 25.64 3.95 -11.80
CA PHE A 306 26.04 4.13 -10.40
C PHE A 306 26.61 2.84 -9.81
N LEU A 307 25.95 1.71 -10.03
CA LEU A 307 26.43 0.41 -9.54
C LEU A 307 27.80 0.08 -10.16
N GLN A 308 27.94 0.20 -11.47
CA GLN A 308 29.18 -0.13 -12.19
C GLN A 308 30.34 0.82 -11.84
N SER A 309 30.07 2.11 -11.62
CA SER A 309 31.10 3.07 -11.22
C SER A 309 31.72 2.77 -9.86
N ASN A 310 31.05 1.99 -9.03
CA ASN A 310 31.53 1.55 -7.73
C ASN A 310 32.15 0.14 -7.71
N LYS A 311 32.23 -0.55 -8.86
CA LYS A 311 32.72 -1.94 -8.95
C LYS A 311 34.10 -2.15 -8.34
N GLY A 312 34.98 -1.15 -8.35
CA GLY A 312 36.32 -1.23 -7.71
C GLY A 312 36.28 -1.22 -6.19
N LYS A 313 35.14 -0.88 -5.56
CA LYS A 313 34.99 -0.78 -4.09
C LYS A 313 34.08 -1.86 -3.51
N ILE A 314 33.03 -2.21 -4.24
CA ILE A 314 32.01 -3.16 -3.81
C ILE A 314 31.43 -3.85 -5.05
N ASP A 315 31.06 -5.12 -4.93
CA ASP A 315 30.33 -5.82 -5.97
C ASP A 315 29.04 -5.08 -6.33
N PRO A 316 28.73 -4.82 -7.61
CA PRO A 316 27.55 -4.07 -8.04
C PRO A 316 26.23 -4.68 -7.55
N GLU A 317 26.07 -6.00 -7.55
CA GLU A 317 24.85 -6.64 -7.08
C GLU A 317 24.72 -6.57 -5.55
N LEU A 318 25.82 -6.67 -4.83
CA LEU A 318 25.84 -6.44 -3.40
C LEU A 318 25.50 -4.98 -3.06
N LEU A 319 26.00 -4.02 -3.83
CA LEU A 319 25.64 -2.61 -3.67
C LEU A 319 24.15 -2.38 -3.92
N ALA A 320 23.61 -2.94 -4.99
CA ALA A 320 22.16 -2.91 -5.25
C ALA A 320 21.39 -3.50 -4.07
N ALA A 321 21.80 -4.66 -3.58
CA ALA A 321 21.16 -5.30 -2.44
C ALA A 321 21.24 -4.42 -1.17
N LYS A 322 22.35 -3.73 -0.91
CA LYS A 322 22.54 -2.81 0.24
C LYS A 322 21.62 -1.58 0.15
N ILE A 323 21.36 -1.06 -1.06
CA ILE A 323 20.43 0.05 -1.28
C ILE A 323 18.99 -0.38 -1.02
N CYS A 324 18.59 -1.55 -1.52
CA CYS A 324 17.23 -2.07 -1.37
C CYS A 324 16.97 -2.69 0.00
N GLY A 325 17.90 -3.48 0.53
CA GLY A 325 17.73 -4.39 1.67
C GLY A 325 17.42 -5.83 1.25
N ARG A 326 17.32 -6.08 -0.06
CA ARG A 326 17.18 -7.39 -0.69
C ARG A 326 18.04 -7.46 -1.95
N TRP A 327 18.51 -8.65 -2.25
CA TRP A 327 19.05 -8.96 -3.58
C TRP A 327 17.94 -8.83 -4.64
N ARG A 328 18.30 -8.68 -5.90
CA ARG A 328 17.31 -8.49 -6.99
C ARG A 328 16.34 -9.68 -7.13
N ASN A 329 16.79 -10.88 -6.81
CA ASN A 329 15.93 -12.07 -6.77
C ASN A 329 14.99 -12.15 -5.54
N GLY A 330 15.05 -11.16 -4.64
CA GLY A 330 14.18 -11.06 -3.47
C GLY A 330 14.77 -11.57 -2.17
N VAL A 331 15.90 -12.27 -2.19
CA VAL A 331 16.56 -12.77 -0.98
C VAL A 331 16.96 -11.60 -0.06
N PRO A 332 16.55 -11.61 1.23
CA PRO A 332 16.81 -10.49 2.12
C PRO A 332 18.25 -10.52 2.67
N LEU A 333 18.90 -9.37 2.69
CA LEU A 333 20.24 -9.21 3.29
C LEU A 333 20.28 -9.57 4.78
N ALA A 334 19.18 -9.43 5.49
CA ALA A 334 19.09 -9.82 6.89
C ALA A 334 19.36 -11.32 7.10
N LEU A 335 18.95 -12.17 6.13
CA LEU A 335 19.14 -13.62 6.15
C LEU A 335 20.39 -14.05 5.37
N SER A 336 20.72 -13.39 4.27
CA SER A 336 21.87 -13.71 3.41
C SER A 336 22.63 -12.44 3.03
N PRO A 337 23.57 -11.99 3.88
CA PRO A 337 24.27 -10.70 3.68
C PRO A 337 25.34 -10.74 2.59
N GLU A 338 25.80 -11.92 2.17
CA GLU A 338 26.99 -12.10 1.32
C GLU A 338 26.65 -12.64 -0.08
N THR A 339 25.50 -13.33 -0.22
CA THR A 339 25.11 -13.97 -1.50
C THR A 339 23.61 -13.94 -1.71
N ASP A 340 23.20 -13.82 -2.97
CA ASP A 340 21.81 -13.97 -3.41
C ASP A 340 21.31 -15.44 -3.46
N SER A 341 22.25 -16.38 -3.37
CA SER A 341 22.00 -17.82 -3.51
C SER A 341 22.63 -18.59 -2.35
N PRO A 342 22.10 -18.44 -1.12
CA PRO A 342 22.63 -19.14 0.04
C PRO A 342 22.48 -20.65 -0.11
N PRO A 343 23.42 -21.46 0.44
CA PRO A 343 23.32 -22.91 0.43
C PRO A 343 21.97 -23.39 0.98
N GLY A 344 21.32 -24.31 0.27
CA GLY A 344 19.98 -24.83 0.59
C GLY A 344 18.82 -23.91 0.19
N GLY A 345 19.10 -22.72 -0.31
CA GLY A 345 18.07 -21.72 -0.69
C GLY A 345 17.33 -21.15 0.51
N ILE A 346 16.45 -20.16 0.23
CA ILE A 346 15.47 -19.67 1.20
C ILE A 346 14.08 -19.85 0.57
N PRO A 347 13.24 -20.73 1.11
CA PRO A 347 11.87 -20.90 0.62
C PRO A 347 11.12 -19.56 0.65
N PHE A 348 10.21 -19.36 -0.31
CA PHE A 348 9.45 -18.12 -0.43
C PHE A 348 8.75 -17.73 0.88
N GLU A 349 8.18 -18.72 1.57
CA GLU A 349 7.49 -18.57 2.84
C GLU A 349 8.42 -18.05 3.96
N GLN A 350 9.72 -18.30 3.85
CA GLN A 350 10.72 -17.86 4.84
C GLN A 350 11.38 -16.52 4.50
N MET A 351 11.12 -15.97 3.32
CA MET A 351 11.76 -14.72 2.87
C MET A 351 11.45 -13.49 3.73
N ASN A 352 10.46 -13.58 4.61
CA ASN A 352 10.12 -12.52 5.57
C ASN A 352 10.29 -12.97 7.03
N ASN A 353 10.81 -14.17 7.28
CA ASN A 353 10.99 -14.69 8.64
C ASN A 353 12.31 -14.18 9.26
N TYR A 354 12.36 -12.90 9.56
CA TYR A 354 13.50 -12.27 10.22
C TYR A 354 13.08 -10.99 10.92
N GLU A 355 13.88 -10.60 11.91
CA GLU A 355 13.86 -9.29 12.53
C GLU A 355 15.23 -8.61 12.33
N TYR A 356 15.26 -7.27 12.27
CA TYR A 356 16.53 -6.53 12.25
C TYR A 356 17.15 -6.47 13.64
N VAL A 357 16.29 -6.31 14.66
CA VAL A 357 16.68 -6.31 16.06
C VAL A 357 15.69 -7.19 16.81
N ASN A 358 16.18 -8.20 17.47
CA ASN A 358 15.38 -9.10 18.30
C ASN A 358 15.06 -8.43 19.66
N ALA A 359 14.10 -8.99 20.39
CA ALA A 359 13.69 -8.47 21.69
C ALA A 359 14.82 -8.44 22.74
N ASP A 360 15.81 -9.33 22.61
CA ASP A 360 17.01 -9.38 23.43
C ASP A 360 18.13 -8.43 22.96
N GLY A 361 17.87 -7.61 21.95
CA GLY A 361 18.84 -6.69 21.37
C GLY A 361 19.84 -7.32 20.39
N SER A 362 19.76 -8.64 20.16
CA SER A 362 20.56 -9.32 19.15
C SER A 362 20.09 -9.01 17.72
N GLY A 363 20.76 -9.56 16.72
CA GLY A 363 20.44 -9.36 15.31
C GLY A 363 21.42 -8.39 14.64
N ASP A 364 20.89 -7.36 13.98
CA ASP A 364 21.67 -6.37 13.24
C ASP A 364 21.34 -4.92 13.65
N PRO A 365 21.47 -4.56 14.95
CA PRO A 365 21.12 -3.22 15.43
C PRO A 365 21.96 -2.09 14.80
N LYS A 366 23.19 -2.39 14.39
CA LYS A 366 24.11 -1.43 13.76
C LYS A 366 23.99 -1.37 12.22
N GLY A 367 23.17 -2.21 11.60
CA GLY A 367 23.01 -2.23 10.16
C GLY A 367 24.24 -2.74 9.39
N LEU A 368 25.02 -3.65 9.95
CA LEU A 368 26.23 -4.19 9.32
C LEU A 368 25.88 -5.20 8.23
N ARG A 369 24.80 -5.97 8.40
CA ARG A 369 24.26 -6.87 7.36
C ARG A 369 23.39 -6.08 6.37
N CYS A 370 22.31 -5.51 6.87
CA CYS A 370 21.37 -4.69 6.10
C CYS A 370 21.46 -3.24 6.59
N PRO A 371 21.94 -2.28 5.77
CA PRO A 371 22.09 -0.89 6.20
C PRO A 371 20.79 -0.33 6.78
N VAL A 372 20.89 0.48 7.85
CA VAL A 372 19.72 1.15 8.46
C VAL A 372 18.99 2.04 7.43
N GLY A 373 19.75 2.62 6.49
CA GLY A 373 19.21 3.43 5.39
C GLY A 373 18.64 2.65 4.21
N ALA A 374 18.76 1.31 4.18
CA ALA A 374 18.21 0.50 3.10
C ALA A 374 16.69 0.70 2.97
N HIS A 375 16.21 0.77 1.73
CA HIS A 375 14.80 1.04 1.42
C HIS A 375 13.83 0.19 2.23
N MET A 376 14.01 -1.15 2.21
CA MET A 376 13.12 -2.07 2.93
C MET A 376 13.16 -1.88 4.45
N ARG A 377 14.34 -1.61 5.01
CA ARG A 377 14.51 -1.42 6.45
C ARG A 377 13.90 -0.11 6.93
N ARG A 378 13.95 0.94 6.12
CA ARG A 378 13.30 2.22 6.43
C ARG A 378 11.78 2.14 6.36
N ILE A 379 11.23 1.43 5.39
CA ILE A 379 9.77 1.32 5.21
C ILE A 379 9.15 0.40 6.27
N ASN A 380 9.82 -0.70 6.59
CA ASN A 380 9.36 -1.66 7.60
C ASN A 380 10.54 -2.08 8.49
N PRO A 381 10.87 -1.30 9.52
CA PRO A 381 11.98 -1.61 10.43
C PRO A 381 11.74 -2.82 11.33
N ARG A 382 10.60 -3.50 11.23
CA ARG A 382 10.24 -4.74 11.95
C ARG A 382 10.39 -4.57 13.46
N GLY A 383 11.10 -5.49 14.17
CA GLY A 383 11.36 -5.42 15.61
C GLY A 383 12.29 -4.30 16.05
N GLN A 384 12.91 -3.54 15.12
CA GLN A 384 13.73 -2.41 15.50
C GLN A 384 12.87 -1.33 16.16
N PRO A 385 13.28 -0.82 17.35
CA PRO A 385 12.55 0.26 18.00
C PRO A 385 12.45 1.49 17.09
N VAL A 386 11.25 2.02 16.95
CA VAL A 386 11.02 3.29 16.26
C VAL A 386 11.26 4.40 17.28
N THR A 387 12.36 5.12 17.10
CA THR A 387 12.67 6.31 17.91
C THR A 387 12.25 7.55 17.13
N GLY A 388 11.35 8.32 17.66
CA GLY A 388 10.89 9.58 17.08
C GLY A 388 9.91 10.30 18.00
N GLN A 389 9.75 11.60 17.82
CA GLN A 389 8.81 12.39 18.61
C GLN A 389 7.38 11.84 18.44
N GLY A 390 6.78 11.42 19.53
CA GLY A 390 5.40 10.94 19.56
C GLY A 390 5.22 9.41 19.53
N HIS A 391 6.29 8.62 19.44
CA HIS A 391 6.19 7.15 19.42
C HIS A 391 7.20 6.46 20.36
N PRO A 392 7.15 6.68 21.67
CA PRO A 392 7.98 5.94 22.58
C PRO A 392 7.58 4.46 22.60
N GLY A 393 8.35 3.61 21.93
CA GLY A 393 8.16 2.15 21.98
C GLY A 393 6.98 1.59 21.21
N GLY A 394 6.42 2.33 20.23
CA GLY A 394 5.32 1.86 19.37
C GLY A 394 5.73 0.70 18.46
N SER A 395 4.86 -0.30 18.33
CA SER A 395 5.04 -1.38 17.37
C SER A 395 4.97 -0.86 15.93
N ASN A 396 5.91 -1.27 15.06
CA ASN A 396 5.87 -0.98 13.63
C ASN A 396 4.61 -1.49 12.92
N ASN A 397 3.91 -2.46 13.49
CA ASN A 397 2.68 -3.00 12.94
C ASN A 397 1.59 -1.94 12.75
N THR A 398 1.61 -0.85 13.53
CA THR A 398 0.67 0.27 13.39
C THR A 398 1.05 1.25 12.29
N HIS A 399 2.20 1.08 11.62
CA HIS A 399 2.73 1.98 10.59
C HIS A 399 2.94 1.31 9.24
N ARG A 400 2.47 0.08 9.08
CA ARG A 400 2.59 -0.65 7.82
C ARG A 400 1.70 -0.03 6.74
N LEU A 401 2.16 -0.09 5.50
CA LEU A 401 1.43 0.38 4.32
C LEU A 401 0.95 -0.81 3.49
N ILE A 402 -0.21 -0.67 2.88
CA ILE A 402 -0.62 -1.53 1.77
C ILE A 402 -0.16 -0.86 0.49
N ARG A 403 0.55 -1.61 -0.35
CA ARG A 403 1.04 -1.16 -1.64
C ARG A 403 0.31 -1.89 -2.75
N ARG A 404 -0.18 -1.14 -3.73
CA ARG A 404 -0.77 -1.63 -4.96
C ARG A 404 -0.06 -0.91 -6.09
N GLY A 405 1.05 -1.48 -6.56
CA GLY A 405 1.88 -0.88 -7.57
C GLY A 405 1.97 -1.75 -8.81
N MET A 406 2.21 -1.12 -9.96
CA MET A 406 2.45 -1.76 -11.24
C MET A 406 3.56 -1.01 -11.97
N PRO A 407 4.53 -1.68 -12.58
CA PRO A 407 5.48 -1.00 -13.46
C PRO A 407 4.78 -0.45 -14.70
N TYR A 408 5.33 0.63 -15.25
CA TYR A 408 5.01 1.11 -16.60
C TYR A 408 6.30 1.16 -17.44
N GLY A 409 6.13 1.13 -18.75
CA GLY A 409 7.24 0.96 -19.69
C GLY A 409 7.68 -0.51 -19.81
N PRO A 410 8.36 -0.85 -20.92
CA PRO A 410 8.76 -2.22 -21.22
C PRO A 410 9.86 -2.72 -20.28
N ASN A 411 10.11 -4.02 -20.30
CA ASN A 411 11.26 -4.63 -19.62
C ASN A 411 12.56 -3.88 -19.94
N TYR A 412 13.48 -3.82 -19.00
CA TYR A 412 14.81 -3.27 -19.18
C TYR A 412 15.87 -4.34 -18.93
N ASP A 413 16.76 -4.49 -19.91
CA ASP A 413 17.95 -5.31 -19.78
C ASP A 413 19.19 -4.40 -19.79
N PRO A 414 19.92 -4.28 -18.67
CA PRO A 414 21.11 -3.42 -18.61
C PRO A 414 22.27 -3.88 -19.51
N LYS A 415 22.20 -5.08 -20.08
CA LYS A 415 23.18 -5.61 -21.03
C LYS A 415 22.92 -5.14 -22.47
N GLN A 416 21.75 -4.55 -22.71
CA GLN A 416 21.38 -4.00 -24.01
C GLN A 416 21.55 -2.46 -24.02
N PRO A 417 21.79 -1.85 -25.17
CA PRO A 417 21.75 -0.39 -25.32
C PRO A 417 20.40 0.15 -24.81
N TYR A 418 20.43 1.31 -24.16
CA TYR A 418 19.19 1.97 -23.71
C TYR A 418 18.32 2.36 -24.92
N ASP A 419 17.08 1.98 -24.87
CA ASP A 419 16.10 2.17 -25.94
C ASP A 419 15.42 3.55 -25.94
N GLY A 420 15.76 4.43 -25.00
CA GLY A 420 15.17 5.76 -24.85
C GLY A 420 13.77 5.78 -24.25
N ILE A 421 13.22 4.63 -23.88
CA ILE A 421 11.84 4.53 -23.39
C ILE A 421 11.79 4.78 -21.88
N GLU A 422 10.85 5.64 -21.46
CA GLU A 422 10.63 5.94 -20.05
C GLU A 422 10.02 4.73 -19.32
N ARG A 423 10.48 4.53 -18.10
CA ARG A 423 10.03 3.46 -17.20
C ARG A 423 9.81 3.98 -15.79
N GLY A 424 8.94 3.30 -15.07
CA GLY A 424 8.70 3.65 -13.68
C GLY A 424 7.68 2.77 -13.01
N LEU A 425 7.13 3.29 -11.93
CA LEU A 425 6.11 2.62 -11.11
C LEU A 425 4.88 3.51 -10.99
N LEU A 426 3.73 2.93 -11.18
CA LEU A 426 2.43 3.46 -10.78
C LEU A 426 2.17 2.94 -9.36
N GLY A 427 2.38 3.79 -8.36
CA GLY A 427 2.25 3.41 -6.96
C GLY A 427 0.92 3.85 -6.38
N TYR A 428 0.14 2.92 -5.84
CA TYR A 428 -1.04 3.19 -5.05
C TYR A 428 -0.76 2.74 -3.62
N PHE A 429 -0.71 3.69 -2.68
CA PHE A 429 -0.33 3.47 -1.29
C PHE A 429 -1.53 3.72 -0.40
N ILE A 430 -2.01 2.68 0.28
CA ILE A 430 -3.16 2.74 1.19
C ILE A 430 -2.62 2.81 2.61
N THR A 431 -3.09 3.78 3.37
CA THR A 431 -2.59 4.10 4.70
C THR A 431 -3.72 4.39 5.68
N PRO A 432 -3.50 4.17 6.97
CA PRO A 432 -4.47 4.51 8.00
C PRO A 432 -4.79 6.02 8.03
N ALA A 433 -6.04 6.34 8.23
CA ALA A 433 -6.54 7.72 8.30
C ALA A 433 -5.85 8.58 9.36
N SER A 434 -5.49 8.01 10.52
CA SER A 434 -4.86 8.75 11.63
C SER A 434 -3.43 9.21 11.37
N LYS A 435 -2.81 8.73 10.28
CA LYS A 435 -1.36 8.89 10.05
C LYS A 435 -1.02 9.38 8.65
N ILE A 436 -1.92 10.14 8.01
CA ILE A 436 -1.60 10.85 6.76
C ILE A 436 -0.53 11.95 6.95
N ASN A 437 0.23 11.89 8.00
CA ASN A 437 1.54 12.52 8.07
C ASN A 437 2.53 11.68 7.28
N MET A 438 2.38 11.66 5.94
CA MET A 438 3.29 10.99 5.02
C MET A 438 4.63 11.74 4.90
N SER A 439 5.13 12.25 6.00
CA SER A 439 6.50 12.76 6.13
C SER A 439 7.55 11.65 6.22
N SER A 440 7.15 10.38 6.06
CA SER A 440 8.03 9.23 6.28
C SER A 440 8.08 8.25 5.10
N CYS A 441 7.50 8.58 3.94
CA CYS A 441 7.64 7.73 2.74
C CYS A 441 8.66 8.27 1.79
#